data_eb6c60f16f4b011bd583d6bb16dfc452
#
_entry.id   eb6c60f16f4b011bd583d6bb16dfc452
#
_cell.length_a   1.000
_cell.length_b   1.000
_cell.length_c   1.000
_cell.angle_alpha   90.00
_cell.angle_beta   90.00
_cell.angle_gamma   90.00
#
_symmetry.space_group_name_H-M   'P 1'
#
loop_
_entity.id
_entity.type
_entity.pdbx_description
1 polymer ?
#
loop_
_entity_poly.entity_id
_entity_poly.type
_entity_poly.pdbx_seq_one_letter_code
_entity_poly.pdbx_strand_id
1 'polypeptide(L)'
;GIYHSLEKMGFNPDNISMFDVGYLFDKTKIDSLKNNDVIILGGGNTFLFQWLLQRNGVMGILSEFAQKGGIIIGESAGSIMMSETVEIARFADEDIVGSDNTDGIGIVDFEMKPHFGSWMKQFSDFVEYSKNSNQDLYCLFDGGYIIVSDDTITPYGNFILLRKGEMVDFNISNEEQPRCMPVRKRYMNGFGELV
;
A
#
# COMPACT_ATOMS: atom_id res chain seq x y z
N GLY A 1 13.86 -8.59 -9.04
CA GLY A 1 12.39 -8.48 -8.87
C GLY A 1 11.86 -9.55 -7.93
N ILE A 2 10.56 -9.50 -7.60
CA ILE A 2 9.87 -10.36 -6.61
C ILE A 2 10.16 -11.85 -6.81
N TYR A 3 10.05 -12.33 -8.04
CA TYR A 3 10.31 -13.74 -8.38
C TYR A 3 11.66 -14.24 -7.82
N HIS A 4 12.74 -13.53 -8.13
CA HIS A 4 14.08 -13.89 -7.66
C HIS A 4 14.23 -13.79 -6.13
N SER A 5 13.50 -12.87 -5.50
CA SER A 5 13.48 -12.78 -4.03
C SER A 5 12.80 -14.00 -3.41
N LEU A 6 11.70 -14.46 -3.98
CA LEU A 6 11.00 -15.67 -3.52
C LEU A 6 11.87 -16.93 -3.67
N GLU A 7 12.57 -17.07 -4.80
CA GLU A 7 13.54 -18.18 -4.99
C GLU A 7 14.63 -18.17 -3.91
N LYS A 8 15.20 -16.99 -3.61
CA LYS A 8 16.20 -16.84 -2.54
C LYS A 8 15.66 -17.18 -1.15
N MET A 9 14.39 -16.95 -0.93
CA MET A 9 13.69 -17.32 0.31
C MET A 9 13.37 -18.83 0.41
N GLY A 10 13.65 -19.60 -0.67
CA GLY A 10 13.48 -21.04 -0.71
C GLY A 10 12.14 -21.51 -1.27
N PHE A 11 11.34 -20.64 -1.87
CA PHE A 11 10.14 -21.08 -2.57
C PHE A 11 10.52 -21.84 -3.84
N ASN A 12 9.83 -22.98 -4.09
CA ASN A 12 10.03 -23.73 -5.31
C ASN A 12 9.56 -22.93 -6.53
N PRO A 13 10.41 -22.70 -7.54
CA PRO A 13 10.04 -21.98 -8.76
C PRO A 13 8.79 -22.54 -9.46
N ASP A 14 8.57 -23.85 -9.40
CA ASP A 14 7.39 -24.49 -10.02
C ASP A 14 6.07 -24.07 -9.37
N ASN A 15 6.11 -23.54 -8.14
CA ASN A 15 4.96 -23.04 -7.40
C ASN A 15 4.78 -21.53 -7.56
N ILE A 16 5.63 -20.85 -8.35
CA ILE A 16 5.56 -19.41 -8.57
C ILE A 16 5.10 -19.16 -10.01
N SER A 17 3.94 -18.55 -10.17
CA SER A 17 3.43 -18.15 -11.48
C SER A 17 3.41 -16.62 -11.63
N MET A 18 3.78 -16.13 -12.79
CA MET A 18 3.66 -14.72 -13.16
C MET A 18 2.36 -14.49 -13.92
N PHE A 19 1.61 -13.51 -13.48
CA PHE A 19 0.37 -13.08 -14.13
C PHE A 19 0.55 -11.62 -14.59
N ASP A 20 0.64 -11.43 -15.91
CA ASP A 20 0.72 -10.10 -16.50
C ASP A 20 -0.69 -9.55 -16.74
N VAL A 21 -1.01 -8.45 -16.08
CA VAL A 21 -2.31 -7.77 -16.24
C VAL A 21 -2.32 -6.77 -17.40
N GLY A 22 -1.18 -6.54 -18.01
CA GLY A 22 -0.97 -5.55 -19.07
C GLY A 22 -0.84 -6.17 -20.48
N TYR A 23 0.38 -6.14 -20.97
CA TYR A 23 0.68 -6.44 -22.36
C TYR A 23 0.47 -7.90 -22.76
N LEU A 24 0.76 -8.82 -21.85
CA LEU A 24 0.61 -10.27 -22.04
C LEU A 24 -0.63 -10.82 -21.32
N PHE A 25 -1.65 -9.98 -21.14
CA PHE A 25 -2.86 -10.37 -20.43
C PHE A 25 -3.57 -11.54 -21.12
N ASP A 26 -3.73 -12.63 -20.38
CA ASP A 26 -4.46 -13.82 -20.79
C ASP A 26 -5.72 -13.99 -19.94
N LYS A 27 -6.87 -13.61 -20.52
CA LYS A 27 -8.17 -13.67 -19.85
C LYS A 27 -8.54 -15.09 -19.40
N THR A 28 -8.03 -16.13 -20.05
CA THR A 28 -8.34 -17.52 -19.70
C THR A 28 -7.70 -17.94 -18.37
N LYS A 29 -6.68 -17.21 -17.91
CA LYS A 29 -5.98 -17.46 -16.67
C LYS A 29 -6.54 -16.70 -15.46
N ILE A 30 -7.53 -15.83 -15.66
CA ILE A 30 -8.09 -15.02 -14.56
C ILE A 30 -8.61 -15.91 -13.43
N ASP A 31 -9.37 -16.92 -13.76
CA ASP A 31 -9.95 -17.82 -12.76
C ASP A 31 -8.89 -18.63 -12.00
N SER A 32 -7.70 -18.83 -12.60
CA SER A 32 -6.61 -19.51 -11.91
C SER A 32 -6.02 -18.70 -10.75
N LEU A 33 -6.24 -17.38 -10.71
CA LEU A 33 -5.82 -16.55 -9.58
C LEU A 33 -6.45 -17.03 -8.27
N LYS A 34 -7.70 -17.52 -8.33
CA LYS A 34 -8.44 -18.00 -7.15
C LYS A 34 -7.89 -19.31 -6.56
N ASN A 35 -7.03 -20.01 -7.31
CA ASN A 35 -6.46 -21.30 -6.90
C ASN A 35 -5.08 -21.18 -6.24
N ASN A 36 -4.61 -19.95 -6.02
CA ASN A 36 -3.34 -19.72 -5.33
C ASN A 36 -3.57 -19.61 -3.82
N ASP A 37 -2.52 -19.86 -3.04
CA ASP A 37 -2.53 -19.61 -1.60
C ASP A 37 -2.23 -18.13 -1.31
N VAL A 38 -1.38 -17.52 -2.15
CA VAL A 38 -0.91 -16.15 -2.01
C VAL A 38 -0.92 -15.44 -3.37
N ILE A 39 -1.41 -14.21 -3.40
CA ILE A 39 -1.29 -13.31 -4.56
C ILE A 39 -0.40 -12.13 -4.17
N ILE A 40 0.62 -11.84 -4.98
CA ILE A 40 1.50 -10.71 -4.78
C ILE A 40 1.21 -9.65 -5.83
N LEU A 41 0.82 -8.46 -5.38
CA LEU A 41 0.62 -7.27 -6.21
C LEU A 41 1.92 -6.49 -6.27
N GLY A 42 2.53 -6.41 -7.43
CA GLY A 42 3.82 -5.75 -7.64
C GLY A 42 3.72 -4.22 -7.69
N GLY A 43 4.88 -3.59 -7.85
CA GLY A 43 5.02 -2.16 -8.01
C GLY A 43 4.90 -1.68 -9.47
N GLY A 44 5.01 -0.36 -9.65
CA GLY A 44 4.95 0.33 -10.93
C GLY A 44 4.15 1.63 -10.82
N ASN A 45 3.67 2.16 -11.94
CA ASN A 45 2.76 3.30 -11.92
C ASN A 45 1.37 2.85 -11.42
N THR A 46 0.91 3.43 -10.34
CA THR A 46 -0.33 3.02 -9.64
C THR A 46 -1.57 3.22 -10.51
N PHE A 47 -1.68 4.33 -11.24
CA PHE A 47 -2.85 4.61 -12.09
C PHE A 47 -2.94 3.66 -13.26
N LEU A 48 -1.80 3.33 -13.90
CA LEU A 48 -1.77 2.32 -14.96
C LEU A 48 -2.15 0.94 -14.41
N PHE A 49 -1.64 0.57 -13.25
CA PHE A 49 -1.93 -0.71 -12.62
C PHE A 49 -3.41 -0.81 -12.26
N GLN A 50 -3.97 0.22 -11.62
CA GLN A 50 -5.39 0.33 -11.30
C GLN A 50 -6.26 0.17 -12.56
N TRP A 51 -5.97 0.94 -13.61
CA TRP A 51 -6.72 0.90 -14.86
C TRP A 51 -6.68 -0.49 -15.52
N LEU A 52 -5.51 -1.15 -15.52
CA LEU A 52 -5.37 -2.50 -16.08
C LEU A 52 -6.17 -3.54 -15.29
N LEU A 53 -6.11 -3.51 -13.96
CA LEU A 53 -6.87 -4.42 -13.11
C LEU A 53 -8.38 -4.23 -13.29
N GLN A 54 -8.83 -2.98 -13.36
CA GLN A 54 -10.24 -2.65 -13.54
C GLN A 54 -10.73 -3.06 -14.93
N ARG A 55 -10.02 -2.62 -15.99
CA ARG A 55 -10.36 -2.94 -17.38
C ARG A 55 -10.46 -4.44 -17.64
N ASN A 56 -9.61 -5.21 -16.99
CA ASN A 56 -9.52 -6.65 -17.17
C ASN A 56 -10.40 -7.45 -16.20
N GLY A 57 -11.15 -6.77 -15.31
CA GLY A 57 -12.08 -7.40 -14.37
C GLY A 57 -11.40 -8.16 -13.23
N VAL A 58 -10.11 -7.83 -12.94
CA VAL A 58 -9.32 -8.53 -11.93
C VAL A 58 -9.61 -8.04 -10.52
N MET A 59 -10.00 -6.75 -10.34
CA MET A 59 -10.22 -6.17 -9.02
C MET A 59 -11.24 -6.94 -8.18
N GLY A 60 -12.37 -7.28 -8.76
CA GLY A 60 -13.42 -8.06 -8.07
C GLY A 60 -12.96 -9.46 -7.67
N ILE A 61 -12.08 -10.07 -8.46
CA ILE A 61 -11.49 -11.37 -8.15
C ILE A 61 -10.53 -11.29 -6.98
N LEU A 62 -9.71 -10.24 -6.91
CA LEU A 62 -8.81 -10.01 -5.79
C LEU A 62 -9.59 -9.75 -4.49
N SER A 63 -10.65 -8.94 -4.56
CA SER A 63 -11.53 -8.71 -3.42
C SER A 63 -12.19 -10.01 -2.94
N GLU A 64 -12.76 -10.80 -3.86
CA GLU A 64 -13.35 -12.10 -3.54
C GLU A 64 -12.33 -13.08 -2.95
N PHE A 65 -11.10 -13.10 -3.48
CA PHE A 65 -10.02 -13.95 -2.99
C PHE A 65 -9.65 -13.61 -1.53
N ALA A 66 -9.50 -12.32 -1.21
CA ALA A 66 -9.23 -11.85 0.15
C ALA A 66 -10.38 -12.22 1.11
N GLN A 67 -11.64 -11.98 0.71
CA GLN A 67 -12.83 -12.30 1.52
C GLN A 67 -12.97 -13.79 1.83
N LYS A 68 -12.42 -14.66 0.99
CA LYS A 68 -12.38 -16.12 1.21
C LYS A 68 -11.18 -16.58 2.05
N GLY A 69 -10.40 -15.66 2.60
CA GLY A 69 -9.24 -15.94 3.43
C GLY A 69 -7.94 -16.15 2.65
N GLY A 70 -7.90 -15.81 1.36
CA GLY A 70 -6.67 -15.79 0.57
C GLY A 70 -5.72 -14.67 1.04
N ILE A 71 -4.43 -14.91 0.95
CA ILE A 71 -3.40 -13.95 1.37
C ILE A 71 -3.03 -13.05 0.20
N ILE A 72 -3.14 -11.73 0.38
CA ILE A 72 -2.66 -10.75 -0.60
C ILE A 72 -1.49 -9.96 0.01
N ILE A 73 -0.40 -9.86 -0.75
CA ILE A 73 0.78 -9.05 -0.40
C ILE A 73 0.88 -7.93 -1.43
N GLY A 74 0.88 -6.68 -1.00
CA GLY A 74 1.09 -5.51 -1.86
C GLY A 74 2.46 -4.91 -1.67
N GLU A 75 3.19 -4.69 -2.77
CA GLU A 75 4.46 -3.99 -2.81
C GLU A 75 4.31 -2.67 -3.56
N SER A 76 4.72 -1.54 -2.96
CA SER A 76 4.70 -0.23 -3.61
C SER A 76 3.29 0.12 -4.14
N ALA A 77 3.11 0.30 -5.46
CA ALA A 77 1.80 0.50 -6.08
C ALA A 77 0.78 -0.57 -5.69
N GLY A 78 1.22 -1.85 -5.58
CA GLY A 78 0.36 -2.94 -5.12
C GLY A 78 -0.16 -2.75 -3.71
N SER A 79 0.59 -2.09 -2.81
CA SER A 79 0.12 -1.76 -1.48
C SER A 79 -0.95 -0.66 -1.50
N ILE A 80 -0.77 0.36 -2.33
CA ILE A 80 -1.76 1.43 -2.53
C ILE A 80 -3.08 0.86 -3.07
N MET A 81 -3.00 -0.11 -3.99
CA MET A 81 -4.17 -0.76 -4.58
C MET A 81 -5.09 -1.46 -3.59
N MET A 82 -4.60 -1.84 -2.41
CA MET A 82 -5.42 -2.52 -1.40
C MET A 82 -6.46 -1.61 -0.74
N SER A 83 -6.21 -0.30 -0.70
CA SER A 83 -7.09 0.72 -0.12
C SER A 83 -8.38 0.88 -0.93
N GLU A 84 -9.36 1.61 -0.40
CA GLU A 84 -10.59 1.97 -1.14
C GLU A 84 -10.29 2.92 -2.30
N THR A 85 -9.24 3.76 -2.16
CA THR A 85 -8.82 4.71 -3.19
C THR A 85 -7.32 4.67 -3.40
N VAL A 86 -6.89 4.96 -4.63
CA VAL A 86 -5.48 5.14 -5.01
C VAL A 86 -5.09 6.62 -5.13
N GLU A 87 -5.92 7.54 -4.64
CA GLU A 87 -5.73 9.00 -4.78
C GLU A 87 -4.37 9.47 -4.26
N ILE A 88 -3.87 8.86 -3.18
CA ILE A 88 -2.55 9.15 -2.59
C ILE A 88 -1.40 8.98 -3.58
N ALA A 89 -1.59 8.20 -4.65
CA ALA A 89 -0.59 7.99 -5.68
C ALA A 89 -0.26 9.27 -6.45
N ARG A 90 -1.15 10.26 -6.50
CA ARG A 90 -0.94 11.56 -7.19
C ARG A 90 0.29 12.33 -6.69
N PHE A 91 0.78 12.02 -5.50
CA PHE A 91 2.02 12.61 -4.98
C PHE A 91 3.27 11.99 -5.60
N ALA A 92 3.19 10.83 -6.23
CA ALA A 92 4.35 10.09 -6.71
C ALA A 92 4.26 9.69 -8.18
N ASP A 93 3.07 9.37 -8.66
CA ASP A 93 2.82 8.84 -9.99
C ASP A 93 2.09 9.87 -10.85
N GLU A 94 2.49 9.98 -12.10
CA GLU A 94 1.73 10.68 -13.12
C GLU A 94 0.55 9.80 -13.56
N ASP A 95 -0.65 10.38 -13.66
CA ASP A 95 -1.80 9.71 -14.24
C ASP A 95 -1.67 9.67 -15.77
N ILE A 96 -0.96 8.66 -16.26
CA ILE A 96 -0.71 8.46 -17.69
C ILE A 96 -1.89 7.85 -18.46
N VAL A 97 -2.94 7.45 -17.74
CA VAL A 97 -4.14 6.85 -18.35
C VAL A 97 -5.32 7.83 -18.40
N GLY A 98 -5.24 8.95 -17.66
CA GLY A 98 -6.26 9.98 -17.62
C GLY A 98 -7.58 9.46 -17.09
N SER A 99 -7.56 8.62 -16.05
CA SER A 99 -8.75 8.06 -15.44
C SER A 99 -9.24 8.96 -14.31
N ASP A 100 -10.50 9.39 -14.37
CA ASP A 100 -11.15 10.06 -13.24
C ASP A 100 -11.50 9.09 -12.09
N ASN A 101 -11.39 7.79 -12.34
CA ASN A 101 -11.63 6.75 -11.34
C ASN A 101 -10.36 6.44 -10.56
N THR A 102 -10.43 6.59 -9.24
CA THR A 102 -9.35 6.27 -8.30
C THR A 102 -9.71 5.12 -7.36
N ASP A 103 -10.75 4.33 -7.67
CA ASP A 103 -11.14 3.19 -6.83
C ASP A 103 -10.00 2.16 -6.75
N GLY A 104 -9.68 1.76 -5.53
CA GLY A 104 -8.79 0.64 -5.25
C GLY A 104 -9.54 -0.69 -5.15
N ILE A 105 -8.91 -1.72 -4.58
CA ILE A 105 -9.53 -3.04 -4.37
C ILE A 105 -10.48 -3.00 -3.15
N GLY A 106 -10.22 -2.11 -2.17
CA GLY A 106 -11.06 -1.92 -0.99
C GLY A 106 -11.03 -3.10 -0.02
N ILE A 107 -9.87 -3.72 0.18
CA ILE A 107 -9.69 -4.82 1.13
C ILE A 107 -9.10 -4.38 2.47
N VAL A 108 -8.69 -3.12 2.58
CA VAL A 108 -8.31 -2.45 3.81
C VAL A 108 -8.99 -1.08 3.90
N ASP A 109 -9.26 -0.62 5.11
CA ASP A 109 -9.97 0.65 5.42
C ASP A 109 -9.02 1.81 5.74
N PHE A 110 -7.78 1.74 5.25
CA PHE A 110 -6.76 2.78 5.38
C PHE A 110 -6.00 2.95 4.07
N GLU A 111 -5.33 4.08 3.95
CA GLU A 111 -4.47 4.40 2.81
C GLU A 111 -3.00 4.17 3.18
N MET A 112 -2.18 3.85 2.17
CA MET A 112 -0.74 3.66 2.33
C MET A 112 0.04 4.58 1.41
N LYS A 113 1.05 5.27 1.96
CA LYS A 113 2.07 5.98 1.20
C LYS A 113 3.41 5.26 1.38
N PRO A 114 3.77 4.32 0.48
CA PRO A 114 5.07 3.65 0.51
C PRO A 114 6.20 4.61 0.11
N HIS A 115 7.44 4.21 0.39
CA HIS A 115 8.66 4.96 0.08
C HIS A 115 8.69 6.36 0.70
N PHE A 116 8.06 6.53 1.87
CA PHE A 116 7.81 7.83 2.45
C PHE A 116 9.10 8.60 2.76
N GLY A 117 10.21 7.92 3.06
CA GLY A 117 11.52 8.56 3.27
C GLY A 117 11.93 9.51 2.15
N SER A 118 11.63 9.15 0.90
CA SER A 118 11.88 9.99 -0.28
C SER A 118 10.97 11.23 -0.35
N TRP A 119 9.86 11.23 0.38
CA TRP A 119 8.81 12.25 0.34
C TRP A 119 8.74 13.12 1.60
N MET A 120 9.66 12.95 2.53
CA MET A 120 9.67 13.69 3.80
C MET A 120 9.64 15.21 3.65
N LYS A 121 10.19 15.76 2.56
CA LYS A 121 10.15 17.21 2.30
C LYS A 121 8.73 17.73 2.05
N GLN A 122 7.83 16.87 1.59
CA GLN A 122 6.41 17.16 1.34
C GLN A 122 5.51 16.71 2.51
N PHE A 123 6.05 16.51 3.70
CA PHE A 123 5.27 16.04 4.87
C PHE A 123 4.01 16.88 5.12
N SER A 124 4.12 18.21 4.99
CA SER A 124 2.96 19.11 5.13
C SER A 124 1.83 18.81 4.16
N ASP A 125 2.15 18.37 2.94
CA ASP A 125 1.16 18.08 1.91
C ASP A 125 0.38 16.81 2.26
N PHE A 126 1.05 15.81 2.84
CA PHE A 126 0.39 14.60 3.34
C PHE A 126 -0.46 14.87 4.59
N VAL A 127 -0.03 15.77 5.47
CA VAL A 127 -0.84 16.24 6.59
C VAL A 127 -2.11 16.91 6.06
N GLU A 128 -1.99 17.81 5.08
CA GLU A 128 -3.15 18.47 4.47
C GLU A 128 -4.06 17.49 3.73
N TYR A 129 -3.49 16.53 3.00
CA TYR A 129 -4.25 15.44 2.37
C TYR A 129 -5.07 14.66 3.40
N SER A 130 -4.44 14.24 4.50
CA SER A 130 -5.10 13.44 5.53
C SER A 130 -6.25 14.17 6.26
N LYS A 131 -6.28 15.51 6.26
CA LYS A 131 -7.43 16.29 6.79
C LYS A 131 -8.70 16.02 5.99
N ASN A 132 -8.56 15.85 4.68
CA ASN A 132 -9.66 15.69 3.75
C ASN A 132 -9.98 14.22 3.48
N SER A 133 -9.06 13.30 3.78
CA SER A 133 -9.30 11.86 3.68
C SER A 133 -10.28 11.39 4.76
N ASN A 134 -11.10 10.39 4.43
CA ASN A 134 -11.94 9.69 5.38
C ASN A 134 -11.24 8.49 6.03
N GLN A 135 -10.06 8.13 5.52
CA GLN A 135 -9.27 7.00 5.98
C GLN A 135 -8.00 7.47 6.70
N ASP A 136 -7.47 6.62 7.55
CA ASP A 136 -6.13 6.79 8.13
C ASP A 136 -5.08 6.67 7.02
N LEU A 137 -4.00 7.45 7.09
CA LEU A 137 -2.90 7.38 6.14
C LEU A 137 -1.64 6.86 6.83
N TYR A 138 -1.21 5.67 6.46
CA TYR A 138 0.07 5.10 6.87
C TYR A 138 1.17 5.49 5.88
N CYS A 139 2.10 6.32 6.34
CA CYS A 139 3.30 6.70 5.60
C CYS A 139 4.43 5.73 5.97
N LEU A 140 4.74 4.79 5.08
CA LEU A 140 5.73 3.73 5.33
C LEU A 140 7.07 4.09 4.71
N PHE A 141 8.12 4.01 5.51
CA PHE A 141 9.50 4.07 5.02
C PHE A 141 9.91 2.73 4.40
N ASP A 142 10.99 2.75 3.61
CA ASP A 142 11.51 1.51 3.02
C ASP A 142 11.88 0.51 4.12
N GLY A 143 11.46 -0.74 3.94
CA GLY A 143 11.56 -1.80 4.95
C GLY A 143 10.41 -1.83 5.95
N GLY A 144 9.52 -0.81 5.97
CA GLY A 144 8.28 -0.84 6.73
C GLY A 144 7.20 -1.65 6.02
N TYR A 145 6.33 -2.31 6.79
CA TYR A 145 5.18 -3.07 6.28
C TYR A 145 4.05 -3.13 7.31
N ILE A 146 2.86 -3.48 6.85
CA ILE A 146 1.67 -3.65 7.69
C ILE A 146 1.14 -5.07 7.50
N ILE A 147 0.82 -5.73 8.61
CA ILE A 147 0.05 -6.98 8.61
C ILE A 147 -1.37 -6.66 9.04
N VAL A 148 -2.34 -7.10 8.25
CA VAL A 148 -3.77 -7.05 8.58
C VAL A 148 -4.26 -8.48 8.74
N SER A 149 -4.80 -8.81 9.91
CA SER A 149 -5.37 -10.12 10.22
C SER A 149 -6.48 -9.97 11.24
N ASP A 150 -7.65 -10.56 11.00
CA ASP A 150 -8.78 -10.57 11.92
C ASP A 150 -9.10 -9.17 12.49
N ASP A 151 -9.27 -8.19 11.64
CA ASP A 151 -9.52 -6.77 11.98
C ASP A 151 -8.41 -6.07 12.78
N THR A 152 -7.24 -6.73 12.91
CA THR A 152 -6.08 -6.14 13.58
C THR A 152 -5.09 -5.59 12.56
N ILE A 153 -4.73 -4.31 12.70
CA ILE A 153 -3.73 -3.62 11.87
C ILE A 153 -2.45 -3.51 12.69
N THR A 154 -1.37 -4.10 12.22
CA THR A 154 -0.08 -4.09 12.92
C THR A 154 1.01 -3.56 11.99
N PRO A 155 1.45 -2.30 12.16
CA PRO A 155 2.58 -1.75 11.42
C PRO A 155 3.92 -2.22 12.00
N TYR A 156 4.89 -2.44 11.12
CA TYR A 156 6.27 -2.81 11.44
C TYR A 156 7.27 -1.90 10.71
N GLY A 157 8.45 -1.77 11.28
CA GLY A 157 9.50 -0.91 10.75
C GLY A 157 9.21 0.56 11.00
N ASN A 158 9.76 1.45 10.15
CA ASN A 158 9.58 2.88 10.29
C ASN A 158 8.29 3.33 9.59
N PHE A 159 7.44 4.06 10.31
CA PHE A 159 6.18 4.59 9.79
C PHE A 159 5.74 5.88 10.51
N ILE A 160 4.84 6.60 9.88
CA ILE A 160 4.03 7.67 10.49
C ILE A 160 2.57 7.38 10.16
N LEU A 161 1.70 7.49 11.15
CA LEU A 161 0.25 7.42 10.97
C LEU A 161 -0.37 8.81 11.07
N LEU A 162 -1.03 9.25 10.01
CA LEU A 162 -1.79 10.49 9.96
C LEU A 162 -3.28 10.21 9.96
N ARG A 163 -4.02 10.95 10.79
CA ARG A 163 -5.48 10.92 10.87
C ARG A 163 -6.02 12.33 10.96
N LYS A 164 -6.86 12.73 9.99
CA LYS A 164 -7.51 14.06 9.98
C LYS A 164 -6.55 15.24 10.19
N GLY A 165 -5.34 15.13 9.60
CA GLY A 165 -4.31 16.18 9.68
C GLY A 165 -3.42 16.12 10.92
N GLU A 166 -3.58 15.11 11.76
CA GLU A 166 -2.79 14.92 12.96
C GLU A 166 -1.91 13.66 12.84
N MET A 167 -0.70 13.73 13.40
CA MET A 167 0.15 12.56 13.56
C MET A 167 -0.27 11.85 14.85
N VAL A 168 -0.91 10.68 14.70
CA VAL A 168 -1.50 9.95 15.83
C VAL A 168 -0.63 8.81 16.34
N ASP A 169 0.28 8.31 15.49
CA ASP A 169 1.25 7.29 15.86
C ASP A 169 2.47 7.35 14.94
N PHE A 170 3.62 6.86 15.42
CA PHE A 170 4.82 6.76 14.59
C PHE A 170 5.87 5.83 15.21
N ASN A 171 6.70 5.27 14.33
CA ASN A 171 7.96 4.63 14.69
C ASN A 171 9.02 5.08 13.68
N ILE A 172 10.02 5.82 14.11
CA ILE A 172 11.08 6.34 13.23
C ILE A 172 12.41 6.14 13.94
N SER A 173 13.33 5.40 13.30
CA SER A 173 14.69 5.25 13.80
C SER A 173 15.45 6.59 13.74
N ASN A 174 16.42 6.78 14.64
CA ASN A 174 17.21 8.02 14.68
C ASN A 174 17.99 8.30 13.38
N GLU A 175 18.27 7.28 12.58
CA GLU A 175 19.00 7.40 11.31
C GLU A 175 18.12 8.00 10.20
N GLU A 176 16.78 7.83 10.29
CA GLU A 176 15.82 8.28 9.29
C GLU A 176 15.02 9.51 9.74
N GLN A 177 15.28 10.04 10.94
CA GLN A 177 14.62 11.27 11.37
C GLN A 177 14.96 12.42 10.43
N PRO A 178 13.96 13.05 9.79
CA PRO A 178 14.21 14.18 8.92
C PRO A 178 14.73 15.36 9.74
N ARG A 179 15.78 16.00 9.23
CA ARG A 179 16.33 17.24 9.81
C ARG A 179 15.33 18.41 9.82
N CYS A 180 14.14 18.22 9.25
CA CYS A 180 13.09 19.22 9.07
C CYS A 180 11.82 18.96 9.89
N MET A 181 11.72 17.90 10.69
CA MET A 181 10.65 17.84 11.68
C MET A 181 10.93 18.94 12.72
N PRO A 182 10.00 19.88 12.98
CA PRO A 182 10.16 20.75 14.12
C PRO A 182 10.26 19.87 15.35
N VAL A 183 11.46 19.85 15.98
CA VAL A 183 11.71 19.15 17.22
C VAL A 183 10.95 19.89 18.32
N ARG A 184 9.63 19.75 18.31
CA ARG A 184 8.81 19.90 19.50
C ARG A 184 8.29 18.52 19.80
N LYS A 185 9.09 17.80 20.59
CA LYS A 185 8.69 16.59 21.28
C LYS A 185 7.40 16.88 22.06
N ARG A 186 6.28 16.63 21.46
CA ARG A 186 5.04 16.43 22.17
C ARG A 186 4.57 15.04 21.75
N TYR A 187 4.97 14.08 22.55
CA TYR A 187 4.51 12.71 22.39
C TYR A 187 3.11 12.61 22.97
N MET A 188 2.18 12.01 22.25
CA MET A 188 1.01 11.45 22.91
C MET A 188 1.41 10.08 23.44
N ASN A 189 1.32 9.87 24.74
CA ASN A 189 1.40 8.53 25.29
C ASN A 189 0.17 7.72 24.83
N GLY A 190 0.22 6.40 24.94
CA GLY A 190 -0.87 5.51 24.53
C GLY A 190 -2.20 5.73 25.25
N PHE A 191 -2.35 6.83 26.02
CA PHE A 191 -3.56 7.28 26.72
C PHE A 191 -4.04 8.67 26.25
N GLY A 192 -3.43 9.24 25.19
CA GLY A 192 -3.86 10.53 24.63
C GLY A 192 -3.42 11.76 25.42
N GLU A 193 -2.45 11.66 26.33
CA GLU A 193 -1.87 12.78 27.05
C GLU A 193 -0.58 13.28 26.36
N LEU A 194 -0.45 14.60 26.21
CA LEU A 194 0.76 15.27 25.72
C LEU A 194 1.85 15.21 26.80
N VAL A 195 2.97 14.53 26.49
CA VAL A 195 4.18 14.45 27.34
C VAL A 195 5.33 15.22 26.71
#